data_a3c3b1c7e67e0c288e8e28aa4102b09c
#
_entry.id   a3c3b1c7e67e0c288e8e28aa4102b09c
#
_cell.length_a   1.000
_cell.length_b   1.000
_cell.length_c   1.000
_cell.angle_alpha   90.00
_cell.angle_beta   90.00
_cell.angle_gamma   90.00
#
_symmetry.space_group_name_H-M   'P 1'
#
loop_
_entity.id
_entity.type
_entity.pdbx_description
1 polymer ?
#
loop_
_entity_poly.entity_id
_entity_poly.type
_entity_poly.pdbx_seq_one_letter_code
_entity_poly.pdbx_strand_id
1 'polypeptide(L)'
;MLLTAAAVIAVAVQSCSDREGSDPARVPIVFQSSIVESRGAAALTTDGMTDFGLYAAYTAQGGFDASEAVFSNIVNGKFVESGGKWAGRTDYYWPVSGSLSFVAYAPYSEQSGGIEGLTLPDASAGTGFPVFAYTPATQGAALSQMPDLCLSTPLLDRTQPLNGEAEVPLEFHHVLTGVSFYGQYTVNYVNDSFEQDYAVKLHSINLSGLIGTKWVRATQAAPYFEWQPDGSLPRTASYTLTRDGEQVAMDAIGTSRQLLNPANGRLFLLPQTTAGAQLTISYGVYLKSTDALLATFTTAAVTLPSIEWEAGEQLDFQLGSALKLNTDQLEIAPDCATAAPELYNWLQTR
;
A
#
# COMPACT_ATOMS: atom_id res chain seq x y z
N MET A 1 -103.27 10.22 -13.37
CA MET A 1 -102.15 9.80 -14.20
C MET A 1 -100.98 10.76 -13.88
N LEU A 2 -100.15 10.41 -12.90
CA LEU A 2 -99.05 11.24 -12.47
C LEU A 2 -97.77 10.78 -13.19
N LEU A 3 -97.14 11.69 -13.93
CA LEU A 3 -95.79 11.47 -14.49
C LEU A 3 -94.79 11.98 -13.44
N THR A 4 -93.96 11.09 -12.94
CA THR A 4 -92.81 11.43 -12.12
C THR A 4 -91.60 11.62 -13.03
N ALA A 5 -91.05 12.85 -13.03
CA ALA A 5 -89.86 13.15 -13.73
C ALA A 5 -88.65 12.76 -12.81
N ALA A 6 -87.81 11.87 -13.26
CA ALA A 6 -86.58 11.52 -12.60
C ALA A 6 -85.49 12.50 -13.03
N ALA A 7 -84.95 13.28 -12.05
CA ALA A 7 -83.77 14.14 -12.24
C ALA A 7 -82.51 13.30 -12.13
N VAL A 8 -81.74 13.21 -13.21
CA VAL A 8 -80.41 12.61 -13.23
C VAL A 8 -79.44 13.67 -12.78
N ILE A 9 -78.90 13.50 -11.58
CA ILE A 9 -77.69 14.31 -11.07
C ILE A 9 -76.43 13.70 -11.63
N ALA A 10 -75.86 14.37 -12.64
CA ALA A 10 -74.55 14.04 -13.13
C ALA A 10 -73.51 14.55 -12.08
N VAL A 11 -72.90 13.65 -11.33
CA VAL A 11 -71.74 13.94 -10.49
C VAL A 11 -70.52 14.02 -11.42
N ALA A 12 -70.07 15.25 -11.64
CA ALA A 12 -68.78 15.46 -12.30
C ALA A 12 -67.69 15.01 -11.31
N VAL A 13 -67.08 13.84 -11.60
CA VAL A 13 -65.84 13.43 -10.92
C VAL A 13 -64.71 14.28 -11.52
N GLN A 14 -64.34 15.34 -10.81
CA GLN A 14 -63.08 16.04 -11.09
C GLN A 14 -61.94 15.08 -10.71
N SER A 15 -61.37 14.48 -11.77
CA SER A 15 -60.07 13.82 -11.68
C SER A 15 -59.06 14.88 -11.19
N CYS A 16 -58.67 14.83 -9.94
CA CYS A 16 -57.43 15.41 -9.50
C CYS A 16 -56.34 14.69 -10.28
N SER A 17 -55.81 15.35 -11.30
CA SER A 17 -54.52 14.97 -11.83
C SER A 17 -53.54 15.13 -10.67
N ASP A 18 -53.11 14.02 -10.10
CA ASP A 18 -51.93 13.94 -9.30
C ASP A 18 -50.84 14.66 -10.12
N ARG A 19 -50.44 15.83 -9.64
CA ARG A 19 -49.14 16.36 -9.97
C ARG A 19 -48.19 15.32 -9.41
N GLU A 20 -47.67 14.47 -10.29
CA GLU A 20 -46.39 13.83 -10.03
C GLU A 20 -45.45 14.97 -9.69
N GLY A 21 -45.22 15.16 -8.37
CA GLY A 21 -44.12 15.97 -7.88
C GLY A 21 -42.89 15.28 -8.47
N SER A 22 -42.25 15.93 -9.42
CA SER A 22 -40.96 15.49 -9.91
C SER A 22 -40.09 15.31 -8.65
N ASP A 23 -39.84 14.07 -8.30
CA ASP A 23 -38.88 13.73 -7.28
C ASP A 23 -37.60 14.50 -7.68
N PRO A 24 -37.05 15.37 -6.81
CA PRO A 24 -35.92 16.19 -7.23
C PRO A 24 -34.86 15.24 -7.74
N ALA A 25 -34.48 15.40 -9.01
CA ALA A 25 -33.57 14.49 -9.70
C ALA A 25 -32.36 14.24 -8.80
N ARG A 26 -32.19 13.01 -8.34
CA ARG A 26 -31.07 12.64 -7.47
C ARG A 26 -29.79 12.88 -8.24
N VAL A 27 -28.90 13.72 -7.72
CA VAL A 27 -27.62 14.04 -8.36
C VAL A 27 -26.61 12.98 -7.92
N PRO A 28 -26.03 12.21 -8.86
CA PRO A 28 -25.03 11.21 -8.53
C PRO A 28 -23.74 11.86 -8.05
N ILE A 29 -23.01 11.16 -7.18
CA ILE A 29 -21.66 11.55 -6.77
C ILE A 29 -20.67 10.95 -7.77
N VAL A 30 -19.93 11.79 -8.47
CA VAL A 30 -18.89 11.39 -9.43
C VAL A 30 -17.53 11.76 -8.89
N PHE A 31 -16.56 10.87 -9.01
CA PHE A 31 -15.20 11.07 -8.51
C PHE A 31 -14.20 11.19 -9.66
N GLN A 32 -13.16 11.99 -9.40
CA GLN A 32 -11.91 12.03 -10.13
C GLN A 32 -10.78 11.70 -9.15
N SER A 33 -9.76 11.00 -9.60
CA SER A 33 -8.62 10.67 -8.73
C SER A 33 -7.30 11.11 -9.33
N SER A 34 -6.37 11.42 -8.44
CA SER A 34 -4.95 11.61 -8.72
C SER A 34 -4.13 11.01 -7.58
N ILE A 35 -2.91 10.62 -7.87
CA ILE A 35 -1.94 10.18 -6.85
C ILE A 35 -0.81 11.20 -6.83
N VAL A 36 -0.45 11.65 -5.64
CA VAL A 36 0.76 12.46 -5.44
C VAL A 36 1.95 11.53 -5.66
N GLU A 37 2.76 11.86 -6.68
CA GLU A 37 3.91 11.04 -7.04
C GLU A 37 4.87 10.91 -5.85
N SER A 38 5.21 9.66 -5.49
CA SER A 38 6.29 9.38 -4.56
C SER A 38 7.65 9.65 -5.24
N ARG A 39 8.68 9.89 -4.44
CA ARG A 39 10.03 10.11 -4.94
C ARG A 39 10.64 8.79 -5.45
N GLY A 40 10.23 8.33 -6.65
CA GLY A 40 10.82 7.16 -7.31
C GLY A 40 9.85 6.33 -8.15
N ALA A 41 10.36 5.54 -9.08
CA ALA A 41 9.56 4.67 -9.96
C ALA A 41 9.08 3.41 -9.23
N ALA A 42 7.91 2.89 -9.62
CA ALA A 42 7.28 1.62 -9.21
C ALA A 42 6.31 1.68 -8.02
N ALA A 43 5.88 2.86 -7.60
CA ALA A 43 4.71 3.01 -6.75
C ALA A 43 3.41 2.91 -7.59
N LEU A 44 2.27 2.75 -6.93
CA LEU A 44 0.97 2.90 -7.56
C LEU A 44 0.91 4.28 -8.23
N THR A 45 0.55 4.32 -9.51
CA THR A 45 0.39 5.56 -10.27
C THR A 45 -1.09 5.85 -10.51
N THR A 46 -1.41 7.07 -10.88
CA THR A 46 -2.79 7.43 -11.26
C THR A 46 -3.34 6.50 -12.35
N ASP A 47 -2.55 6.21 -13.37
CA ASP A 47 -2.94 5.32 -14.48
C ASP A 47 -2.96 3.83 -14.07
N GLY A 48 -2.25 3.47 -13.01
CA GLY A 48 -2.20 2.10 -12.47
C GLY A 48 -3.27 1.81 -11.42
N MET A 49 -3.98 2.82 -10.94
CA MET A 49 -5.05 2.65 -9.95
C MET A 49 -6.34 2.16 -10.64
N THR A 50 -6.76 0.95 -10.32
CA THR A 50 -7.93 0.30 -10.93
C THR A 50 -9.17 0.34 -10.05
N ASP A 51 -9.00 0.50 -8.75
CA ASP A 51 -10.08 0.58 -7.77
C ASP A 51 -9.66 1.30 -6.49
N PHE A 52 -10.66 1.77 -5.73
CA PHE A 52 -10.47 2.31 -4.39
C PHE A 52 -11.70 2.06 -3.50
N GLY A 53 -11.48 2.11 -2.19
CA GLY A 53 -12.51 2.08 -1.16
C GLY A 53 -12.81 3.46 -0.61
N LEU A 54 -14.09 3.74 -0.33
CA LEU A 54 -14.55 5.05 0.14
C LEU A 54 -15.33 4.95 1.43
N TYR A 55 -15.07 5.89 2.33
CA TYR A 55 -15.86 6.16 3.53
C TYR A 55 -16.43 7.57 3.46
N ALA A 56 -17.68 7.76 3.87
CA ALA A 56 -18.29 9.08 3.93
C ALA A 56 -19.06 9.31 5.24
N ALA A 57 -18.90 10.50 5.77
CA ALA A 57 -19.67 11.02 6.90
C ALA A 57 -20.64 12.11 6.42
N TYR A 58 -21.87 12.10 6.93
CA TYR A 58 -22.87 13.13 6.67
C TYR A 58 -22.93 14.13 7.83
N THR A 59 -22.95 15.42 7.49
CA THR A 59 -23.13 16.52 8.44
C THR A 59 -24.38 17.30 8.06
N ALA A 60 -25.38 17.32 8.96
CA ALA A 60 -26.67 17.95 8.68
C ALA A 60 -26.60 19.47 8.70
N GLN A 61 -25.87 20.05 9.63
CA GLN A 61 -25.70 21.50 9.84
C GLN A 61 -24.34 21.75 10.50
N GLY A 62 -23.78 22.94 10.24
CA GLY A 62 -22.44 23.28 10.72
C GLY A 62 -21.35 22.78 9.80
N GLY A 63 -20.12 22.75 10.27
CA GLY A 63 -18.97 22.18 9.59
C GLY A 63 -18.60 20.80 10.13
N PHE A 64 -17.73 20.10 9.42
CA PHE A 64 -17.16 18.82 9.86
C PHE A 64 -16.43 18.99 11.20
N ASP A 65 -16.80 18.16 12.17
CA ASP A 65 -16.11 18.02 13.45
C ASP A 65 -15.58 16.58 13.59
N ALA A 66 -14.26 16.44 13.61
CA ALA A 66 -13.62 15.11 13.71
C ALA A 66 -13.96 14.38 15.02
N SER A 67 -14.34 15.10 16.09
CA SER A 67 -14.71 14.48 17.37
C SER A 67 -16.12 13.89 17.37
N GLU A 68 -16.99 14.33 16.45
CA GLU A 68 -18.40 13.94 16.36
C GLU A 68 -18.71 13.16 15.08
N ALA A 69 -17.89 13.31 14.03
CA ALA A 69 -18.15 12.74 12.72
C ALA A 69 -18.17 11.19 12.76
N VAL A 70 -19.21 10.61 12.15
CA VAL A 70 -19.36 9.16 11.99
C VAL A 70 -19.35 8.83 10.50
N PHE A 71 -18.36 8.06 10.07
CA PHE A 71 -18.21 7.64 8.65
C PHE A 71 -19.08 6.43 8.33
N SER A 72 -20.39 6.59 8.49
CA SER A 72 -21.40 5.53 8.30
C SER A 72 -22.30 5.74 7.08
N ASN A 73 -22.21 6.89 6.40
CA ASN A 73 -23.06 7.17 5.24
C ASN A 73 -22.65 6.35 4.01
N ILE A 74 -21.35 6.20 3.79
CA ILE A 74 -20.75 5.22 2.90
C ILE A 74 -19.70 4.48 3.73
N VAL A 75 -19.76 3.15 3.72
CA VAL A 75 -18.84 2.28 4.43
C VAL A 75 -18.20 1.34 3.45
N ASN A 76 -16.90 1.50 3.22
CA ASN A 76 -16.13 0.70 2.29
C ASN A 76 -16.78 0.59 0.89
N GLY A 77 -17.31 1.72 0.39
CA GLY A 77 -17.90 1.76 -0.95
C GLY A 77 -16.84 1.49 -2.01
N LYS A 78 -17.03 0.45 -2.83
CA LYS A 78 -16.11 0.11 -3.91
C LYS A 78 -16.36 0.97 -5.13
N PHE A 79 -15.29 1.59 -5.64
CA PHE A 79 -15.26 2.27 -6.94
C PHE A 79 -14.23 1.61 -7.84
N VAL A 80 -14.58 1.44 -9.10
CA VAL A 80 -13.76 0.80 -10.13
C VAL A 80 -13.60 1.74 -11.30
N GLU A 81 -12.39 1.85 -11.84
CA GLU A 81 -12.12 2.60 -13.06
C GLU A 81 -12.77 1.90 -14.27
N SER A 82 -13.47 2.65 -15.11
CA SER A 82 -14.10 2.17 -16.33
C SER A 82 -14.20 3.28 -17.37
N GLY A 83 -13.31 3.24 -18.36
CA GLY A 83 -13.32 4.18 -19.50
C GLY A 83 -13.07 5.64 -19.11
N GLY A 84 -12.17 5.87 -18.16
CA GLY A 84 -11.80 7.19 -17.67
C GLY A 84 -12.74 7.75 -16.60
N LYS A 85 -13.63 6.94 -16.06
CA LYS A 85 -14.59 7.32 -15.00
C LYS A 85 -14.59 6.33 -13.86
N TRP A 86 -14.89 6.80 -12.67
CA TRP A 86 -15.06 5.97 -11.48
C TRP A 86 -16.52 5.58 -11.29
N ALA A 87 -16.82 4.29 -11.40
CA ALA A 87 -18.13 3.73 -11.17
C ALA A 87 -18.20 3.01 -9.83
N GLY A 88 -19.15 3.37 -8.98
CA GLY A 88 -19.46 2.65 -7.75
C GLY A 88 -20.15 1.32 -8.03
N ARG A 89 -19.93 0.31 -7.20
CA ARG A 89 -20.72 -0.94 -7.22
C ARG A 89 -22.20 -0.64 -6.93
N THR A 90 -22.47 0.46 -6.22
CA THR A 90 -23.78 1.03 -5.90
C THR A 90 -23.76 2.50 -6.26
N ASP A 91 -24.87 3.00 -6.80
CA ASP A 91 -25.01 4.43 -7.07
C ASP A 91 -25.15 5.20 -5.75
N TYR A 92 -24.30 6.20 -5.56
CA TYR A 92 -24.36 7.12 -4.45
C TYR A 92 -24.79 8.51 -4.91
N TYR A 93 -25.60 9.16 -4.11
CA TYR A 93 -26.23 10.44 -4.45
C TYR A 93 -25.92 11.49 -3.37
N TRP A 94 -25.85 12.73 -3.82
CA TRP A 94 -25.74 13.86 -2.91
C TRP A 94 -26.99 13.99 -2.03
N PRO A 95 -26.83 14.32 -0.73
CA PRO A 95 -27.95 14.67 0.12
C PRO A 95 -28.58 15.98 -0.36
N VAL A 96 -29.89 16.12 -0.22
CA VAL A 96 -30.63 17.34 -0.58
C VAL A 96 -30.24 18.55 0.27
N SER A 97 -29.78 18.29 1.50
CA SER A 97 -29.28 19.29 2.44
C SER A 97 -28.11 18.74 3.26
N GLY A 98 -27.35 19.62 3.90
CA GLY A 98 -26.15 19.21 4.62
C GLY A 98 -24.96 18.99 3.68
N SER A 99 -23.93 18.32 4.20
CA SER A 99 -22.68 18.07 3.50
C SER A 99 -22.21 16.63 3.70
N LEU A 100 -21.33 16.17 2.82
CA LEU A 100 -20.59 14.93 2.94
C LEU A 100 -19.09 15.21 3.10
N SER A 101 -18.47 14.45 3.97
CA SER A 101 -17.02 14.43 4.11
C SER A 101 -16.51 13.05 3.74
N PHE A 102 -15.44 12.99 2.93
CA PHE A 102 -14.94 11.76 2.31
C PHE A 102 -13.51 11.44 2.76
N VAL A 103 -13.23 10.16 2.94
CA VAL A 103 -11.89 9.57 3.03
C VAL A 103 -11.88 8.33 2.15
N ALA A 104 -10.86 8.20 1.30
CA ALA A 104 -10.69 7.05 0.44
C ALA A 104 -9.34 6.38 0.66
N TYR A 105 -9.23 5.11 0.27
CA TYR A 105 -7.98 4.36 0.29
C TYR A 105 -7.88 3.51 -0.99
N ALA A 106 -6.68 3.25 -1.45
CA ALA A 106 -6.40 2.41 -2.62
C ALA A 106 -5.20 1.48 -2.34
N PRO A 107 -5.15 0.30 -2.98
CA PRO A 107 -6.24 -0.35 -3.72
C PRO A 107 -7.39 -0.80 -2.82
N TYR A 108 -8.55 -1.10 -3.41
CA TYR A 108 -9.72 -1.57 -2.66
C TYR A 108 -9.48 -2.94 -2.00
N SER A 109 -10.00 -3.11 -0.80
CA SER A 109 -10.00 -4.39 -0.07
C SER A 109 -11.42 -4.81 0.29
N GLU A 110 -11.76 -6.07 0.07
CA GLU A 110 -13.00 -6.65 0.58
C GLU A 110 -12.95 -6.78 2.12
N GLN A 111 -14.12 -6.75 2.77
CA GLN A 111 -14.22 -6.94 4.22
C GLN A 111 -13.75 -8.35 4.65
N SER A 112 -13.91 -9.34 3.78
CA SER A 112 -13.37 -10.68 3.97
C SER A 112 -12.70 -11.18 2.69
N GLY A 113 -11.46 -11.68 2.81
CA GLY A 113 -10.68 -12.16 1.67
C GLY A 113 -10.10 -11.07 0.77
N GLY A 114 -9.93 -9.86 1.31
CA GLY A 114 -9.29 -8.74 0.64
C GLY A 114 -7.76 -8.76 0.76
N ILE A 115 -7.16 -7.57 0.86
CA ILE A 115 -5.72 -7.40 1.01
C ILE A 115 -5.24 -8.07 2.29
N GLU A 116 -4.28 -8.99 2.16
CA GLU A 116 -3.70 -9.69 3.30
C GLU A 116 -3.06 -8.70 4.28
N GLY A 117 -3.39 -8.85 5.55
CA GLY A 117 -2.88 -8.02 6.65
C GLY A 117 -3.54 -6.64 6.78
N LEU A 118 -4.41 -6.22 5.86
CA LEU A 118 -5.17 -4.97 5.99
C LEU A 118 -6.46 -5.21 6.77
N THR A 119 -6.59 -4.54 7.92
CA THR A 119 -7.83 -4.47 8.68
C THR A 119 -8.53 -3.17 8.38
N LEU A 120 -9.74 -3.28 7.84
CA LEU A 120 -10.58 -2.14 7.50
C LEU A 120 -11.24 -1.54 8.74
N PRO A 121 -11.55 -0.23 8.72
CA PRO A 121 -12.29 0.42 9.79
C PRO A 121 -13.65 -0.23 10.03
N ASP A 122 -14.00 -0.43 11.29
CA ASP A 122 -15.35 -0.81 11.68
C ASP A 122 -16.26 0.43 11.68
N ALA A 123 -17.29 0.41 10.87
CA ALA A 123 -18.27 1.49 10.77
C ALA A 123 -18.99 1.80 12.08
N SER A 124 -19.02 0.84 13.01
CA SER A 124 -19.62 1.00 14.35
C SER A 124 -18.62 1.49 15.40
N ALA A 125 -17.34 1.65 15.06
CA ALA A 125 -16.25 1.86 16.00
C ALA A 125 -16.17 3.28 16.62
N GLY A 126 -17.15 4.14 16.37
CA GLY A 126 -17.22 5.45 17.05
C GLY A 126 -17.04 6.64 16.10
N THR A 127 -16.63 7.76 16.69
CA THR A 127 -16.42 9.03 16.00
C THR A 127 -14.98 9.19 15.55
N GLY A 128 -14.75 10.02 14.54
CA GLY A 128 -13.44 10.36 14.01
C GLY A 128 -13.17 9.78 12.64
N PHE A 129 -11.98 10.05 12.14
CA PHE A 129 -11.55 9.51 10.84
C PHE A 129 -11.41 7.98 10.89
N PRO A 130 -11.71 7.29 9.79
CA PRO A 130 -11.51 5.85 9.66
C PRO A 130 -10.07 5.44 9.99
N VAL A 131 -9.91 4.41 10.81
CA VAL A 131 -8.62 3.86 11.22
C VAL A 131 -8.39 2.53 10.53
N PHE A 132 -7.31 2.43 9.77
CA PHE A 132 -6.87 1.22 9.10
C PHE A 132 -5.72 0.61 9.89
N ALA A 133 -5.68 -0.70 10.10
CA ALA A 133 -4.48 -1.36 10.62
C ALA A 133 -3.85 -2.23 9.53
N TYR A 134 -2.53 -2.20 9.43
CA TYR A 134 -1.81 -2.96 8.42
C TYR A 134 -0.66 -3.76 9.02
N THR A 135 -0.59 -5.01 8.60
CA THR A 135 0.46 -5.99 8.93
C THR A 135 1.02 -6.54 7.63
N PRO A 136 2.13 -6.01 7.12
CA PRO A 136 2.74 -6.50 5.88
C PRO A 136 3.05 -7.99 5.94
N ALA A 137 2.88 -8.71 4.83
CA ALA A 137 3.30 -10.09 4.71
C ALA A 137 4.81 -10.22 4.94
N THR A 138 5.24 -11.31 5.59
CA THR A 138 6.63 -11.48 6.01
C THR A 138 7.45 -12.41 5.13
N GLN A 139 6.80 -13.23 4.28
CA GLN A 139 7.46 -14.21 3.42
C GLN A 139 6.54 -14.76 2.32
N GLY A 140 7.14 -15.49 1.38
CA GLY A 140 6.41 -16.24 0.36
C GLY A 140 5.74 -15.38 -0.71
N ALA A 141 4.74 -15.94 -1.37
CA ALA A 141 4.00 -15.29 -2.45
C ALA A 141 3.28 -14.01 -2.02
N ALA A 142 2.77 -13.95 -0.77
CA ALA A 142 2.12 -12.77 -0.23
C ALA A 142 3.07 -11.56 -0.14
N LEU A 143 4.35 -11.78 0.17
CA LEU A 143 5.36 -10.74 0.16
C LEU A 143 5.56 -10.14 -1.25
N SER A 144 5.49 -10.96 -2.29
CA SER A 144 5.62 -10.50 -3.69
C SER A 144 4.39 -9.76 -4.23
N GLN A 145 3.28 -9.79 -3.51
CA GLN A 145 2.01 -9.18 -3.88
C GLN A 145 1.58 -8.06 -2.92
N MET A 146 2.52 -7.57 -2.10
CA MET A 146 2.22 -6.47 -1.17
C MET A 146 1.67 -5.26 -1.92
N PRO A 147 0.51 -4.73 -1.50
CA PRO A 147 -0.04 -3.54 -2.12
C PRO A 147 0.73 -2.31 -1.70
N ASP A 148 0.83 -1.35 -2.59
CA ASP A 148 1.20 0.01 -2.26
C ASP A 148 -0.04 0.74 -1.74
N LEU A 149 -0.19 0.77 -0.42
CA LEU A 149 -1.36 1.35 0.22
C LEU A 149 -1.30 2.89 0.14
N CYS A 150 -2.41 3.48 -0.32
CA CYS A 150 -2.59 4.92 -0.40
C CYS A 150 -3.82 5.35 0.40
N LEU A 151 -3.76 6.55 1.00
CA LEU A 151 -4.91 7.24 1.61
C LEU A 151 -5.15 8.57 0.91
N SER A 152 -6.42 8.94 0.74
CA SER A 152 -6.74 10.24 0.18
C SER A 152 -6.60 11.37 1.20
N THR A 153 -6.27 12.56 0.72
CA THR A 153 -6.57 13.80 1.45
C THR A 153 -8.06 13.81 1.81
N PRO A 154 -8.44 14.05 3.08
CA PRO A 154 -9.84 14.18 3.45
C PRO A 154 -10.50 15.35 2.72
N LEU A 155 -11.63 15.08 2.08
CA LEU A 155 -12.46 16.12 1.48
C LEU A 155 -13.63 16.41 2.40
N LEU A 156 -13.62 17.58 3.03
CA LEU A 156 -14.59 17.92 4.07
C LEU A 156 -15.68 18.84 3.53
N ASP A 157 -16.88 18.72 4.11
CA ASP A 157 -18.03 19.60 3.91
C ASP A 157 -18.43 19.82 2.44
N ARG A 158 -18.37 18.76 1.65
CA ARG A 158 -18.79 18.82 0.26
C ARG A 158 -20.29 18.80 0.12
N THR A 159 -20.83 19.74 -0.62
CA THR A 159 -22.26 19.86 -0.91
C THR A 159 -22.55 19.51 -2.36
N GLN A 160 -23.82 19.23 -2.64
CA GLN A 160 -24.28 19.00 -4.01
C GLN A 160 -23.85 20.16 -4.91
N PRO A 161 -23.21 19.90 -6.07
CA PRO A 161 -22.88 20.93 -7.05
C PRO A 161 -24.13 21.63 -7.58
N LEU A 162 -24.09 22.97 -7.66
CA LEU A 162 -25.24 23.78 -8.12
C LEU A 162 -25.63 23.52 -9.58
N ASN A 163 -24.69 23.07 -10.40
CA ASN A 163 -24.85 22.89 -11.85
C ASN A 163 -24.67 21.44 -12.33
N GLY A 164 -24.88 20.44 -11.43
CA GLY A 164 -25.01 19.02 -11.82
C GLY A 164 -23.70 18.29 -11.85
N GLU A 165 -22.79 18.13 -12.54
CA GLU A 165 -21.75 17.11 -12.70
C GLU A 165 -20.33 17.53 -12.27
N ALA A 166 -20.18 18.25 -11.16
CA ALA A 166 -18.82 18.51 -10.66
C ALA A 166 -18.26 17.23 -10.03
N GLU A 167 -17.17 16.72 -10.59
CA GLU A 167 -16.44 15.59 -10.06
C GLU A 167 -15.78 15.94 -8.71
N VAL A 168 -15.80 15.00 -7.76
CA VAL A 168 -15.13 15.12 -6.46
C VAL A 168 -13.66 14.71 -6.64
N PRO A 169 -12.69 15.63 -6.51
CA PRO A 169 -11.29 15.31 -6.74
C PRO A 169 -10.71 14.60 -5.51
N LEU A 170 -10.37 13.33 -5.64
CA LEU A 170 -9.63 12.56 -4.63
C LEU A 170 -8.14 12.62 -4.96
N GLU A 171 -7.34 13.10 -4.01
CA GLU A 171 -5.89 13.13 -4.10
C GLU A 171 -5.31 12.10 -3.12
N PHE A 172 -4.64 11.07 -3.63
CA PHE A 172 -4.09 9.96 -2.84
C PHE A 172 -2.60 10.17 -2.55
N HIS A 173 -2.19 9.77 -1.35
CA HIS A 173 -0.82 9.78 -0.88
C HIS A 173 -0.38 8.36 -0.54
N HIS A 174 0.84 7.98 -0.95
CA HIS A 174 1.46 6.73 -0.54
C HIS A 174 1.72 6.77 0.97
N VAL A 175 1.23 5.77 1.69
CA VAL A 175 1.37 5.73 3.16
C VAL A 175 2.41 4.71 3.64
N LEU A 176 2.96 3.89 2.75
CA LEU A 176 4.02 2.92 3.05
C LEU A 176 5.38 3.43 2.57
N THR A 177 6.45 2.79 3.06
CA THR A 177 7.82 2.99 2.60
C THR A 177 8.18 1.90 1.61
N GLY A 178 8.62 2.27 0.41
CA GLY A 178 9.08 1.34 -0.63
C GLY A 178 10.54 0.96 -0.43
N VAL A 179 10.85 -0.33 -0.28
CA VAL A 179 12.22 -0.83 -0.06
C VAL A 179 12.62 -1.76 -1.19
N SER A 180 13.78 -1.54 -1.79
CA SER A 180 14.38 -2.40 -2.81
C SER A 180 15.81 -2.77 -2.47
N PHE A 181 16.27 -3.90 -2.98
CA PHE A 181 17.63 -4.35 -2.86
C PHE A 181 18.29 -4.47 -4.22
N TYR A 182 19.48 -3.88 -4.34
CA TYR A 182 20.33 -3.97 -5.51
C TYR A 182 21.67 -4.60 -5.11
N GLY A 183 22.23 -5.43 -5.98
CA GLY A 183 23.53 -6.04 -5.79
C GLY A 183 24.50 -5.64 -6.89
N GLN A 184 25.71 -5.29 -6.48
CA GLN A 184 26.84 -5.11 -7.34
C GLN A 184 28.01 -5.87 -6.68
N TYR A 185 28.20 -7.11 -7.11
CA TYR A 185 29.22 -7.95 -6.51
C TYR A 185 30.47 -8.03 -7.34
N THR A 186 31.59 -7.89 -6.66
CA THR A 186 32.86 -8.50 -7.06
C THR A 186 33.13 -9.59 -6.04
N VAL A 187 32.95 -10.86 -6.39
CA VAL A 187 33.49 -11.93 -5.55
C VAL A 187 34.99 -11.91 -5.80
N ASN A 188 35.78 -11.50 -4.81
CA ASN A 188 37.22 -11.64 -4.87
C ASN A 188 37.55 -13.11 -4.60
N TYR A 189 37.64 -13.86 -5.68
CA TYR A 189 38.07 -15.26 -5.59
C TYR A 189 39.51 -15.33 -5.13
N VAL A 190 39.82 -16.36 -4.32
CA VAL A 190 41.18 -16.57 -3.80
C VAL A 190 42.16 -16.90 -4.91
N ASN A 191 41.67 -17.43 -6.03
CA ASN A 191 42.43 -17.69 -7.28
C ASN A 191 41.49 -17.80 -8.47
N ASP A 192 42.08 -17.65 -9.69
CA ASP A 192 41.34 -17.69 -10.95
C ASP A 192 40.67 -19.06 -11.19
N SER A 193 41.23 -20.16 -10.67
CA SER A 193 40.64 -21.49 -10.82
C SER A 193 39.31 -21.62 -10.10
N PHE A 194 39.18 -20.96 -8.93
CA PHE A 194 37.93 -20.94 -8.19
C PHE A 194 36.83 -20.19 -8.98
N GLU A 195 37.16 -19.05 -9.57
CA GLU A 195 36.24 -18.29 -10.41
C GLU A 195 35.74 -19.08 -11.60
N GLN A 196 36.58 -19.92 -12.20
CA GLN A 196 36.21 -20.76 -13.34
C GLN A 196 35.26 -21.88 -12.98
N ASP A 197 35.43 -22.51 -11.83
CA ASP A 197 34.73 -23.72 -11.44
C ASP A 197 33.48 -23.50 -10.58
N TYR A 198 33.42 -22.40 -9.83
CA TYR A 198 32.38 -22.17 -8.84
C TYR A 198 31.62 -20.87 -9.06
N ALA A 199 30.35 -20.87 -8.70
CA ALA A 199 29.50 -19.66 -8.67
C ALA A 199 28.94 -19.46 -7.27
N VAL A 200 28.84 -18.21 -6.83
CA VAL A 200 28.14 -17.83 -5.61
C VAL A 200 26.77 -17.27 -6.00
N LYS A 201 25.70 -17.81 -5.40
CA LYS A 201 24.34 -17.39 -5.69
C LYS A 201 23.60 -17.00 -4.42
N LEU A 202 22.87 -15.88 -4.47
CA LEU A 202 22.05 -15.39 -3.39
C LEU A 202 20.79 -16.24 -3.22
N HIS A 203 20.50 -16.69 -2.00
CA HIS A 203 19.31 -17.46 -1.67
C HIS A 203 18.23 -16.58 -1.04
N SER A 204 18.58 -15.78 -0.05
CA SER A 204 17.64 -14.94 0.67
C SER A 204 18.28 -13.72 1.30
N ILE A 205 17.46 -12.70 1.49
CA ILE A 205 17.74 -11.54 2.33
C ILE A 205 16.70 -11.55 3.46
N ASN A 206 17.16 -11.44 4.70
CA ASN A 206 16.29 -11.33 5.86
C ASN A 206 16.48 -9.99 6.56
N LEU A 207 15.38 -9.26 6.74
CA LEU A 207 15.28 -8.05 7.56
C LEU A 207 14.54 -8.39 8.84
N SER A 208 15.14 -8.18 9.99
CA SER A 208 14.55 -8.50 11.31
C SER A 208 14.62 -7.31 12.27
N GLY A 209 13.88 -7.40 13.37
CA GLY A 209 13.85 -6.33 14.38
C GLY A 209 13.02 -5.10 13.94
N LEU A 210 12.03 -5.30 13.07
CA LEU A 210 11.11 -4.26 12.60
C LEU A 210 9.75 -4.36 13.30
N ILE A 211 8.99 -3.26 13.28
CA ILE A 211 7.60 -3.25 13.72
C ILE A 211 6.75 -3.95 12.66
N GLY A 212 5.92 -4.90 13.09
CA GLY A 212 5.14 -5.73 12.19
C GLY A 212 3.71 -5.24 11.96
N THR A 213 3.16 -4.41 12.84
CA THR A 213 1.78 -3.92 12.73
C THR A 213 1.69 -2.49 13.23
N LYS A 214 1.02 -1.64 12.47
CA LYS A 214 0.66 -0.27 12.88
C LYS A 214 -0.71 0.10 12.33
N TRP A 215 -1.37 1.05 12.97
CA TRP A 215 -2.54 1.69 12.39
C TRP A 215 -2.17 3.01 11.70
N VAL A 216 -2.98 3.38 10.70
CA VAL A 216 -2.94 4.67 10.00
C VAL A 216 -4.35 5.24 9.90
N ARG A 217 -4.47 6.57 9.98
CA ARG A 217 -5.72 7.29 9.75
C ARG A 217 -5.46 8.59 8.98
N ALA A 218 -6.50 9.09 8.31
CA ALA A 218 -6.46 10.40 7.69
C ALA A 218 -6.46 11.52 8.75
N THR A 219 -5.91 12.70 8.40
CA THR A 219 -5.88 13.90 9.24
C THR A 219 -6.23 15.15 8.42
N GLN A 220 -6.66 16.22 9.08
CA GLN A 220 -7.01 17.48 8.39
C GLN A 220 -5.80 18.31 7.95
N ALA A 221 -4.67 18.11 8.60
CA ALA A 221 -3.42 18.82 8.31
C ALA A 221 -2.45 17.96 7.53
N ALA A 222 -1.65 18.55 6.68
CA ALA A 222 -0.56 17.86 5.99
C ALA A 222 0.34 17.12 7.00
N PRO A 223 0.77 15.90 6.67
CA PRO A 223 0.68 15.20 5.38
C PRO A 223 -0.67 14.54 5.06
N TYR A 224 -1.75 14.89 5.75
CA TYR A 224 -3.14 14.42 5.61
C TYR A 224 -3.39 12.99 6.07
N PHE A 225 -2.40 12.36 6.68
CA PHE A 225 -2.50 11.09 7.40
C PHE A 225 -1.48 11.06 8.54
N GLU A 226 -1.72 10.17 9.48
CA GLU A 226 -0.76 9.87 10.54
C GLU A 226 -0.67 8.37 10.79
N TRP A 227 0.52 7.89 11.04
CA TRP A 227 0.78 6.54 11.51
C TRP A 227 0.86 6.50 13.03
N GLN A 228 0.49 5.36 13.60
CA GLN A 228 0.74 5.08 15.01
C GLN A 228 2.22 5.31 15.33
N PRO A 229 2.55 6.10 16.36
CA PRO A 229 3.93 6.30 16.78
C PRO A 229 4.61 4.99 17.14
N ASP A 230 5.91 4.86 16.84
CA ASP A 230 6.69 3.65 17.13
C ASP A 230 6.70 3.31 18.62
N GLY A 231 6.95 4.27 19.47
CA GLY A 231 6.84 4.22 20.93
C GLY A 231 7.25 2.88 21.54
N SER A 232 6.29 2.18 22.13
CA SER A 232 6.43 0.86 22.74
C SER A 232 6.04 -0.31 21.84
N LEU A 233 5.87 -0.09 20.53
CA LEU A 233 5.49 -1.17 19.62
C LEU A 233 6.58 -2.24 19.53
N PRO A 234 6.19 -3.53 19.54
CA PRO A 234 7.16 -4.61 19.48
C PRO A 234 7.85 -4.67 18.11
N ARG A 235 9.18 -4.80 18.13
CA ARG A 235 10.04 -4.94 16.95
C ARG A 235 10.38 -6.41 16.71
N THR A 236 9.36 -7.20 16.41
CA THR A 236 9.48 -8.66 16.27
C THR A 236 9.30 -9.15 14.83
N ALA A 237 8.96 -8.26 13.91
CA ALA A 237 8.78 -8.64 12.51
C ALA A 237 10.12 -8.97 11.85
N SER A 238 10.07 -9.97 10.98
CA SER A 238 11.18 -10.44 10.17
C SER A 238 10.67 -10.74 8.76
N TYR A 239 11.24 -10.07 7.78
CA TYR A 239 10.86 -10.19 6.37
C TYR A 239 11.92 -10.98 5.63
N THR A 240 11.55 -12.15 5.09
CA THR A 240 12.46 -13.02 4.35
C THR A 240 12.14 -12.98 2.86
N LEU A 241 13.00 -12.32 2.10
CA LEU A 241 12.93 -12.28 0.65
C LEU A 241 13.64 -13.48 0.08
N THR A 242 12.94 -14.23 -0.74
CA THR A 242 13.47 -15.33 -1.53
C THR A 242 13.04 -15.13 -2.98
N ARG A 243 13.80 -15.65 -3.91
CA ARG A 243 13.39 -15.69 -5.30
C ARG A 243 12.97 -17.12 -5.64
N ASP A 244 11.70 -17.33 -5.89
CA ASP A 244 11.16 -18.65 -6.22
C ASP A 244 11.78 -19.17 -7.52
N GLY A 245 12.59 -20.23 -7.43
CA GLY A 245 13.16 -20.97 -8.56
C GLY A 245 14.35 -20.35 -9.27
N GLU A 246 14.70 -19.09 -9.02
CA GLU A 246 15.88 -18.46 -9.61
C GLU A 246 16.81 -17.91 -8.52
N GLN A 247 18.04 -18.42 -8.54
CA GLN A 247 19.10 -17.91 -7.68
C GLN A 247 19.85 -16.81 -8.44
N VAL A 248 20.06 -15.68 -7.78
CA VAL A 248 20.77 -14.55 -8.37
C VAL A 248 22.27 -14.81 -8.30
N ALA A 249 22.92 -14.99 -9.45
CA ALA A 249 24.37 -15.08 -9.49
C ALA A 249 25.01 -13.79 -8.96
N MET A 250 25.92 -13.92 -8.01
CA MET A 250 26.62 -12.82 -7.36
C MET A 250 27.93 -12.43 -8.08
N ASP A 251 28.25 -13.08 -9.18
CA ASP A 251 29.51 -12.94 -9.94
C ASP A 251 29.48 -11.93 -11.10
N ALA A 252 28.38 -11.18 -11.26
CA ALA A 252 28.29 -10.19 -12.32
C ALA A 252 29.05 -8.90 -11.95
N ILE A 253 30.27 -8.81 -12.40
CA ILE A 253 31.15 -7.65 -12.24
C ILE A 253 30.54 -6.42 -12.93
N GLY A 254 30.42 -5.30 -12.21
CA GLY A 254 30.27 -3.97 -12.76
C GLY A 254 28.85 -3.49 -13.09
N THR A 255 27.79 -4.29 -12.89
CA THR A 255 26.41 -3.85 -13.08
C THR A 255 25.57 -4.02 -11.81
N SER A 256 24.98 -2.92 -11.33
CA SER A 256 23.98 -2.99 -10.26
C SER A 256 22.75 -3.74 -10.77
N ARG A 257 22.34 -4.79 -10.05
CA ARG A 257 21.16 -5.59 -10.37
C ARG A 257 20.18 -5.57 -9.22
N GLN A 258 18.91 -5.49 -9.56
CA GLN A 258 17.84 -5.66 -8.58
C GLN A 258 17.84 -7.10 -8.03
N LEU A 259 17.88 -7.22 -6.70
CA LEU A 259 17.98 -8.49 -6.01
C LEU A 259 16.67 -8.82 -5.32
N LEU A 260 16.19 -10.07 -5.52
CA LEU A 260 15.10 -10.65 -4.73
C LEU A 260 13.90 -9.73 -4.49
N ASN A 261 13.61 -8.82 -5.41
CA ASN A 261 12.46 -7.97 -5.25
C ASN A 261 11.19 -8.70 -5.67
N PRO A 262 10.05 -8.35 -5.04
CA PRO A 262 8.74 -8.82 -5.48
C PRO A 262 8.43 -8.39 -6.92
N ALA A 263 7.37 -8.97 -7.51
CA ALA A 263 6.98 -8.72 -8.90
C ALA A 263 6.73 -7.24 -9.22
N ASN A 264 6.26 -6.46 -8.24
CA ASN A 264 6.08 -5.01 -8.33
C ASN A 264 7.38 -4.21 -8.08
N GLY A 265 8.52 -4.87 -7.92
CA GLY A 265 9.84 -4.27 -7.81
C GLY A 265 10.23 -3.76 -6.43
N ARG A 266 9.31 -3.69 -5.45
CA ARG A 266 9.55 -3.15 -4.11
C ARG A 266 8.80 -3.90 -3.03
N LEU A 267 9.35 -3.86 -1.80
CA LEU A 267 8.61 -4.18 -0.58
C LEU A 267 7.95 -2.91 -0.07
N PHE A 268 6.68 -2.98 0.25
CA PHE A 268 5.96 -1.88 0.88
C PHE A 268 5.83 -2.15 2.38
N LEU A 269 6.70 -1.53 3.16
CA LEU A 269 6.83 -1.72 4.60
C LEU A 269 6.26 -0.53 5.38
N LEU A 270 6.02 -0.75 6.68
CA LEU A 270 5.51 0.29 7.57
C LEU A 270 6.56 1.39 7.79
N PRO A 271 6.17 2.67 7.71
CA PRO A 271 7.03 3.77 8.13
C PRO A 271 7.41 3.61 9.61
N GLN A 272 8.71 3.64 9.89
CA GLN A 272 9.26 3.41 11.23
C GLN A 272 10.74 3.76 11.30
N THR A 273 11.28 3.95 12.49
CA THR A 273 12.74 3.97 12.65
C THR A 273 13.32 2.57 12.50
N THR A 274 14.51 2.46 11.90
CA THR A 274 15.25 1.19 11.77
C THR A 274 16.13 0.88 12.97
N ALA A 275 16.03 1.64 14.05
CA ALA A 275 16.85 1.45 15.25
C ALA A 275 16.79 0.00 15.77
N GLY A 276 17.93 -0.69 15.78
CA GLY A 276 18.05 -2.07 16.21
C GLY A 276 17.64 -3.12 15.16
N ALA A 277 17.19 -2.72 13.98
CA ALA A 277 16.91 -3.65 12.88
C ALA A 277 18.21 -4.27 12.35
N GLN A 278 18.10 -5.49 11.84
CA GLN A 278 19.23 -6.28 11.37
C GLN A 278 18.98 -6.85 9.98
N LEU A 279 20.05 -6.96 9.20
CA LEU A 279 20.08 -7.60 7.90
C LEU A 279 20.96 -8.85 7.96
N THR A 280 20.46 -9.97 7.41
CA THR A 280 21.26 -11.17 7.12
C THR A 280 21.05 -11.60 5.69
N ILE A 281 22.07 -12.21 5.09
CA ILE A 281 22.04 -12.71 3.71
C ILE A 281 22.40 -14.19 3.73
N SER A 282 21.59 -15.02 3.08
CA SER A 282 21.92 -16.43 2.81
C SER A 282 22.33 -16.59 1.35
N TYR A 283 23.42 -17.33 1.11
CA TYR A 283 23.95 -17.60 -0.21
C TYR A 283 24.52 -19.01 -0.29
N GLY A 284 24.64 -19.50 -1.52
CA GLY A 284 25.21 -20.84 -1.78
C GLY A 284 26.38 -20.77 -2.75
N VAL A 285 27.29 -21.73 -2.62
CA VAL A 285 28.36 -22.01 -3.58
C VAL A 285 27.94 -23.18 -4.44
N TYR A 286 28.03 -22.99 -5.74
CA TYR A 286 27.60 -23.93 -6.77
C TYR A 286 28.76 -24.32 -7.70
N LEU A 287 28.76 -25.57 -8.17
CA LEU A 287 29.65 -26.00 -9.22
C LEU A 287 29.10 -25.52 -10.58
N LYS A 288 29.82 -24.68 -11.30
CA LYS A 288 29.35 -24.08 -12.58
C LYS A 288 29.01 -25.12 -13.64
N SER A 289 29.74 -26.23 -13.68
CA SER A 289 29.54 -27.28 -14.70
C SER A 289 28.23 -28.04 -14.61
N THR A 290 27.67 -28.18 -13.41
CA THR A 290 26.47 -28.98 -13.13
C THR A 290 25.37 -28.19 -12.42
N ASP A 291 25.64 -26.97 -12.03
CA ASP A 291 24.79 -26.14 -11.16
C ASP A 291 24.45 -26.81 -9.80
N ALA A 292 25.30 -27.72 -9.36
CA ALA A 292 25.12 -28.42 -8.10
C ALA A 292 25.49 -27.53 -6.91
N LEU A 293 24.59 -27.44 -5.93
CA LEU A 293 24.85 -26.76 -4.66
C LEU A 293 25.87 -27.56 -3.85
N LEU A 294 26.97 -26.94 -3.47
CA LEU A 294 28.04 -27.55 -2.68
C LEU A 294 27.99 -27.17 -1.20
N ALA A 295 27.66 -25.91 -0.90
CA ALA A 295 27.58 -25.40 0.44
C ALA A 295 26.64 -24.20 0.53
N THR A 296 26.02 -23.99 1.70
CA THR A 296 25.19 -22.81 2.01
C THR A 296 25.80 -22.07 3.21
N PHE A 297 25.78 -20.74 3.13
CA PHE A 297 26.29 -19.84 4.15
C PHE A 297 25.26 -18.76 4.48
N THR A 298 25.34 -18.23 5.70
CA THR A 298 24.58 -17.06 6.14
C THR A 298 25.53 -16.06 6.76
N THR A 299 25.43 -14.79 6.36
CA THR A 299 26.27 -13.74 6.95
C THR A 299 25.96 -13.56 8.44
N ALA A 300 26.92 -13.00 9.18
CA ALA A 300 26.59 -12.41 10.47
C ALA A 300 25.51 -11.32 10.29
N ALA A 301 24.71 -11.11 11.34
CA ALA A 301 23.71 -10.05 11.34
C ALA A 301 24.38 -8.69 11.32
N VAL A 302 24.01 -7.84 10.38
CA VAL A 302 24.46 -6.45 10.26
C VAL A 302 23.36 -5.56 10.81
N THR A 303 23.67 -4.78 11.85
CA THR A 303 22.73 -3.79 12.38
C THR A 303 22.59 -2.64 11.39
N LEU A 304 21.34 -2.33 11.01
CA LEU A 304 21.03 -1.20 10.15
C LEU A 304 21.30 0.12 10.90
N PRO A 305 21.69 1.19 10.16
CA PRO A 305 21.72 2.52 10.76
C PRO A 305 20.34 2.90 11.27
N SER A 306 20.30 3.66 12.36
CA SER A 306 19.04 4.20 12.87
C SER A 306 18.62 5.39 12.01
N ILE A 307 17.74 5.12 11.05
CA ILE A 307 17.12 6.12 10.17
C ILE A 307 15.60 6.00 10.26
N GLU A 308 14.90 7.08 9.97
CA GLU A 308 13.44 7.06 9.82
C GLU A 308 13.09 6.64 8.39
N TRP A 309 12.23 5.65 8.27
CA TRP A 309 11.55 5.31 7.04
C TRP A 309 10.26 6.11 6.97
N GLU A 310 10.17 7.01 6.02
CA GLU A 310 9.01 7.88 5.87
C GLU A 310 7.98 7.29 4.89
N ALA A 311 6.72 7.66 5.08
CA ALA A 311 5.65 7.30 4.15
C ALA A 311 5.86 7.96 2.79
N GLY A 312 5.61 7.21 1.71
CA GLY A 312 5.84 7.65 0.33
C GLY A 312 7.31 7.72 -0.07
N GLU A 313 8.25 7.42 0.83
CA GLU A 313 9.66 7.35 0.53
C GLU A 313 10.01 6.03 -0.17
N GLN A 314 11.03 6.09 -1.03
CA GLN A 314 11.59 4.91 -1.69
C GLN A 314 13.08 4.79 -1.36
N LEU A 315 13.46 3.62 -0.83
CA LEU A 315 14.79 3.33 -0.35
C LEU A 315 15.41 2.18 -1.14
N ASP A 316 16.55 2.44 -1.76
CA ASP A 316 17.30 1.45 -2.51
C ASP A 316 18.53 1.03 -1.68
N PHE A 317 18.53 -0.21 -1.18
CA PHE A 317 19.65 -0.78 -0.47
C PHE A 317 20.62 -1.41 -1.46
N GLN A 318 21.82 -0.87 -1.56
CA GLN A 318 22.85 -1.41 -2.42
C GLN A 318 23.78 -2.34 -1.64
N LEU A 319 23.73 -3.62 -1.98
CA LEU A 319 24.62 -4.65 -1.45
C LEU A 319 25.84 -4.76 -2.37
N GLY A 320 27.00 -4.26 -1.97
CA GLY A 320 28.24 -4.28 -2.75
C GLY A 320 29.22 -5.37 -2.32
N SER A 321 30.39 -5.45 -2.95
CA SER A 321 31.47 -6.42 -2.63
C SER A 321 31.99 -6.38 -1.20
N ALA A 322 31.58 -5.38 -0.45
CA ALA A 322 31.60 -5.31 0.98
C ALA A 322 30.30 -4.68 1.36
N LEU A 323 29.22 -5.44 1.57
CA LEU A 323 27.88 -5.00 1.96
C LEU A 323 27.78 -3.47 2.22
N LYS A 324 27.76 -2.67 1.15
CA LYS A 324 27.56 -1.23 1.26
C LYS A 324 26.06 -0.97 1.12
N LEU A 325 25.46 -0.45 2.15
CA LEU A 325 24.11 0.10 2.11
C LEU A 325 24.20 1.55 1.65
N ASN A 326 23.68 1.85 0.48
CA ASN A 326 23.65 3.21 -0.04
C ASN A 326 22.18 3.64 -0.16
N THR A 327 21.72 4.39 0.82
CA THR A 327 20.50 5.19 0.70
C THR A 327 20.93 6.58 0.33
N ASP A 328 20.82 6.97 -0.91
CA ASP A 328 21.27 8.29 -1.34
C ASP A 328 22.55 8.76 -0.65
N GLN A 329 23.36 7.82 -0.10
CA GLN A 329 24.67 8.03 0.49
C GLN A 329 24.95 7.29 1.83
N LEU A 330 24.12 6.38 2.31
CA LEU A 330 24.43 5.63 3.53
C LEU A 330 25.15 4.32 3.17
N GLU A 331 26.41 4.23 3.49
CA GLU A 331 27.24 3.05 3.26
C GLU A 331 27.40 2.23 4.55
N ILE A 332 26.93 0.97 4.54
CA ILE A 332 27.37 -0.05 5.51
C ILE A 332 28.33 -0.97 4.78
N ALA A 333 29.56 -0.98 5.20
CA ALA A 333 30.59 -1.85 4.65
C ALA A 333 31.14 -2.78 5.73
N PRO A 334 30.59 -3.98 5.93
CA PRO A 334 31.38 -5.02 6.60
C PRO A 334 32.38 -5.58 5.58
N ASP A 335 33.60 -5.68 6.00
CA ASP A 335 34.65 -6.43 5.28
C ASP A 335 34.14 -7.87 5.01
N CYS A 336 34.38 -8.38 3.82
CA CYS A 336 33.95 -9.72 3.40
C CYS A 336 34.48 -10.82 4.37
N ALA A 337 35.67 -10.60 4.95
CA ALA A 337 36.24 -11.48 5.96
C ALA A 337 35.48 -11.48 7.30
N THR A 338 34.81 -10.36 7.66
CA THR A 338 33.98 -10.25 8.86
C THR A 338 32.52 -10.61 8.62
N ALA A 339 31.99 -10.40 7.42
CA ALA A 339 30.61 -10.70 7.08
C ALA A 339 30.37 -12.19 6.76
N ALA A 340 31.36 -12.90 6.26
CA ALA A 340 31.28 -14.30 5.89
C ALA A 340 32.58 -15.07 6.18
N PRO A 341 33.00 -15.14 7.46
CA PRO A 341 34.25 -15.83 7.81
C PRO A 341 34.23 -17.31 7.43
N GLU A 342 33.06 -17.94 7.41
CA GLU A 342 32.86 -19.34 7.03
C GLU A 342 33.15 -19.57 5.54
N LEU A 343 32.66 -18.68 4.66
CA LEU A 343 32.98 -18.73 3.24
C LEU A 343 34.47 -18.50 3.01
N TYR A 344 35.08 -17.50 3.65
CA TYR A 344 36.49 -17.23 3.53
C TYR A 344 37.34 -18.44 3.95
N ASN A 345 37.04 -19.05 5.10
CA ASN A 345 37.71 -20.25 5.58
C ASN A 345 37.51 -21.45 4.64
N TRP A 346 36.31 -21.62 4.11
CA TRP A 346 35.99 -22.68 3.16
C TRP A 346 36.78 -22.52 1.85
N LEU A 347 36.89 -21.28 1.35
CA LEU A 347 37.68 -20.96 0.15
C LEU A 347 39.19 -21.23 0.34
N GLN A 348 39.74 -21.02 1.57
CA GLN A 348 41.15 -21.25 1.87
C GLN A 348 41.50 -22.75 1.95
N THR A 349 40.53 -23.62 2.14
CA THR A 349 40.74 -25.07 2.32
C THR A 349 40.51 -25.88 1.03
N ARG A 350 40.18 -25.25 -0.07
CA ARG A 350 39.96 -25.84 -1.41
C ARG A 350 41.03 -25.38 -2.37
#